data_7db0cdc7cc98377f5cac3c40c779d309
#
_entry.id   7db0cdc7cc98377f5cac3c40c779d309
#
_cell.length_a   1.000
_cell.length_b   1.000
_cell.length_c   1.000
_cell.angle_alpha   90.00
_cell.angle_beta   90.00
_cell.angle_gamma   90.00
#
_symmetry.space_group_name_H-M   'P 1'
#
loop_
_entity.id
_entity.type
_entity.pdbx_description
1 polymer ?
#
loop_
_entity_poly.entity_id
_entity_poly.type
_entity_poly.pdbx_seq_one_letter_code
_entity_poly.pdbx_strand_id
1 'polypeptide(L)'
;ITWELETIIDCDYPDKFTTLYKHQGGRGPWASIKIPNFSSEYYEEKDGTHELILDESAGIVKAYEAVTQYCGWAPIEAGKTMGLFPYGSQNLNIPDIYTNYDGMSDWSTTNRDLIVPTYPNGAVVNKGRFTELRDPDGIDEKTDLTKLQSRRDMAYAIQTESEQMVLDLIRKAVKMSGNKNVVLSGGYGLNCVANYWYLEQLKD
;
A
#
# COMPACT_ATOMS: atom_id res chain seq x y z
N ILE A 1 -1.05 8.92 -18.05
CA ILE A 1 -1.87 7.77 -17.64
C ILE A 1 -1.69 7.63 -16.14
N THR A 2 -2.79 7.63 -15.41
CA THR A 2 -2.84 7.44 -13.95
C THR A 2 -3.62 6.17 -13.63
N TRP A 3 -3.33 5.59 -12.47
CA TRP A 3 -4.04 4.44 -11.92
C TRP A 3 -4.57 4.79 -10.54
N GLU A 4 -5.77 4.35 -10.22
CA GLU A 4 -6.28 4.41 -8.85
C GLU A 4 -5.52 3.43 -7.97
N LEU A 5 -5.11 3.90 -6.81
CA LEU A 5 -4.40 3.13 -5.81
C LEU A 5 -5.31 2.90 -4.60
N GLU A 6 -5.59 3.93 -3.81
CA GLU A 6 -6.49 3.88 -2.67
C GLU A 6 -7.60 4.92 -2.81
N THR A 7 -8.82 4.56 -2.39
CA THR A 7 -9.99 5.44 -2.47
C THR A 7 -10.84 5.30 -1.20
N ILE A 8 -11.29 6.42 -0.65
CA ILE A 8 -12.28 6.47 0.42
C ILE A 8 -13.59 6.98 -0.19
N ILE A 9 -14.64 6.19 -0.03
CA ILE A 9 -15.98 6.51 -0.51
C ILE A 9 -16.93 6.48 0.69
N ASP A 10 -17.67 7.56 0.89
CA ASP A 10 -18.79 7.60 1.80
C ASP A 10 -20.05 7.12 1.07
N CYS A 11 -20.72 6.15 1.69
CA CYS A 11 -21.90 5.50 1.11
C CYS A 11 -23.13 5.80 1.98
N ASP A 12 -24.06 6.54 1.42
CA ASP A 12 -25.34 6.84 2.06
C ASP A 12 -26.44 6.01 1.35
N TYR A 13 -26.96 5.03 2.10
CA TYR A 13 -27.97 4.10 1.57
C TYR A 13 -29.22 4.86 1.10
N PRO A 14 -29.85 4.46 -0.04
CA PRO A 14 -29.55 3.25 -0.80
C PRO A 14 -28.59 3.44 -1.98
N ASP A 15 -28.32 4.67 -2.43
CA ASP A 15 -27.72 4.87 -3.76
C ASP A 15 -26.79 6.09 -3.87
N LYS A 16 -26.48 6.77 -2.77
CA LYS A 16 -25.59 7.93 -2.83
C LYS A 16 -24.16 7.54 -2.44
N PHE A 17 -23.22 7.82 -3.33
CA PHE A 17 -21.80 7.57 -3.15
C PHE A 17 -21.02 8.87 -3.32
N THR A 18 -20.18 9.21 -2.37
CA THR A 18 -19.35 10.41 -2.41
C THR A 18 -17.89 10.02 -2.23
N THR A 19 -17.04 10.33 -3.19
CA THR A 19 -15.61 10.12 -3.06
C THR A 19 -14.99 11.18 -2.16
N LEU A 20 -14.49 10.80 -1.00
CA LEU A 20 -13.87 11.71 -0.03
C LEU A 20 -12.36 11.85 -0.23
N TYR A 21 -11.70 10.78 -0.68
CA TYR A 21 -10.26 10.74 -0.86
C TYR A 21 -9.92 9.83 -2.02
N LYS A 22 -8.91 10.22 -2.77
CA LYS A 22 -8.37 9.41 -3.86
C LYS A 22 -6.86 9.56 -3.92
N HIS A 23 -6.16 8.45 -3.99
CA HIS A 23 -4.76 8.37 -4.31
C HIS A 23 -4.60 7.77 -5.71
N GLN A 24 -3.92 8.48 -6.58
CA GLN A 24 -3.64 8.04 -7.94
C GLN A 24 -2.13 8.02 -8.17
N GLY A 25 -1.64 6.90 -8.59
CA GLY A 25 -0.26 6.75 -9.06
C GLY A 25 -0.18 6.93 -10.56
N GLY A 26 0.95 7.42 -11.06
CA GLY A 26 1.16 7.57 -12.48
C GLY A 26 2.51 8.15 -12.82
N ARG A 27 2.81 8.21 -14.11
CA ARG A 27 4.01 8.86 -14.63
C ARG A 27 3.66 10.21 -15.21
N GLY A 28 4.32 11.25 -14.73
CA GLY A 28 4.08 12.60 -15.19
C GLY A 28 5.11 13.59 -14.65
N PRO A 29 4.96 14.89 -14.98
CA PRO A 29 5.85 15.93 -14.51
C PRO A 29 5.61 16.33 -13.04
N TRP A 30 4.62 15.72 -12.40
CA TRP A 30 4.32 15.92 -10.97
C TRP A 30 5.20 15.02 -10.11
N ALA A 31 5.80 15.57 -9.08
CA ALA A 31 6.49 14.78 -8.07
C ALA A 31 5.48 14.19 -7.09
N SER A 32 4.84 15.04 -6.31
CA SER A 32 3.75 14.69 -5.38
C SER A 32 2.88 15.92 -5.19
N ILE A 33 1.59 15.78 -5.39
CA ILE A 33 0.63 16.89 -5.30
C ILE A 33 -0.56 16.43 -4.46
N LYS A 34 -0.88 17.21 -3.42
CA LYS A 34 -2.11 17.10 -2.67
C LYS A 34 -3.05 18.22 -3.11
N ILE A 35 -4.22 17.86 -3.60
CA ILE A 35 -5.25 18.81 -4.02
C ILE A 35 -6.41 18.69 -3.04
N PRO A 36 -6.59 19.66 -2.14
CA PRO A 36 -7.76 19.70 -1.28
C PRO A 36 -8.98 20.16 -2.09
N ASN A 37 -10.16 19.75 -1.67
CA ASN A 37 -11.43 20.08 -2.34
C ASN A 37 -11.40 19.77 -3.84
N PHE A 38 -10.90 18.57 -4.16
CA PHE A 38 -10.80 18.12 -5.53
C PHE A 38 -12.18 17.95 -6.16
N SER A 39 -12.35 18.56 -7.34
CA SER A 39 -13.51 18.40 -8.19
C SER A 39 -13.11 17.79 -9.51
N SER A 40 -13.86 16.82 -9.99
CA SER A 40 -13.69 16.21 -11.28
C SER A 40 -15.05 16.08 -11.98
N GLU A 41 -15.08 16.34 -13.27
CA GLU A 41 -16.28 16.12 -14.10
C GLU A 41 -16.78 14.67 -14.10
N TYR A 42 -15.95 13.74 -13.63
CA TYR A 42 -16.29 12.32 -13.46
C TYR A 42 -16.89 11.98 -12.10
N TYR A 43 -16.89 12.93 -11.16
CA TYR A 43 -17.42 12.73 -9.81
C TYR A 43 -18.35 13.91 -9.50
N GLU A 44 -19.61 13.61 -9.23
CA GLU A 44 -20.54 14.64 -8.75
C GLU A 44 -20.05 15.14 -7.40
N GLU A 45 -19.62 16.38 -7.38
CA GLU A 45 -19.21 17.06 -6.19
C GLU A 45 -20.41 17.52 -5.39
N LYS A 46 -20.48 17.11 -4.14
CA LYS A 46 -21.33 17.75 -3.15
C LYS A 46 -20.47 17.95 -1.92
N ASP A 47 -20.26 19.20 -1.56
CA ASP A 47 -19.74 19.64 -0.27
C ASP A 47 -18.22 19.79 -0.06
N GLY A 48 -17.39 19.81 -1.10
CA GLY A 48 -16.02 20.35 -1.00
C GLY A 48 -15.04 19.61 -0.07
N THR A 49 -15.30 18.35 0.29
CA THR A 49 -14.46 17.56 1.22
C THR A 49 -13.51 16.59 0.52
N HIS A 50 -13.40 16.69 -0.79
CA HIS A 50 -12.59 15.77 -1.59
C HIS A 50 -11.08 16.07 -1.49
N GLU A 51 -10.31 15.03 -1.40
CA GLU A 51 -8.86 15.11 -1.41
C GLU A 51 -8.31 14.17 -2.47
N LEU A 52 -7.49 14.70 -3.38
CA LEU A 52 -6.76 13.94 -4.37
C LEU A 52 -5.26 14.03 -4.11
N ILE A 53 -4.60 12.88 -4.09
CA ILE A 53 -3.14 12.77 -4.10
C ILE A 53 -2.71 12.20 -5.46
N LEU A 54 -1.75 12.86 -6.09
CA LEU A 54 -1.12 12.42 -7.32
C LEU A 54 0.38 12.24 -7.08
N ASP A 55 0.90 11.06 -7.35
CA ASP A 55 2.33 10.79 -7.24
C ASP A 55 2.80 9.64 -8.17
N GLU A 56 4.07 9.31 -8.07
CA GLU A 56 4.68 8.20 -8.80
C GLU A 56 4.84 6.95 -7.91
N SER A 57 4.05 6.81 -6.85
CA SER A 57 4.13 5.65 -5.96
C SER A 57 3.42 4.43 -6.54
N ALA A 58 3.69 3.29 -5.93
CA ALA A 58 3.07 2.03 -6.32
C ALA A 58 1.72 1.77 -5.62
N GLY A 59 1.41 2.47 -4.52
CA GLY A 59 0.28 2.18 -3.65
C GLY A 59 0.44 0.91 -2.82
N ILE A 60 -0.50 0.67 -1.91
CA ILE A 60 -0.41 -0.40 -0.91
C ILE A 60 -0.42 -1.79 -1.57
N VAL A 61 -1.37 -2.03 -2.45
CA VAL A 61 -1.56 -3.34 -3.10
C VAL A 61 -0.37 -3.69 -3.97
N LYS A 62 0.12 -2.75 -4.79
CA LYS A 62 1.25 -3.00 -5.70
C LYS A 62 2.57 -3.16 -4.95
N ALA A 63 2.76 -2.48 -3.83
CA ALA A 63 3.90 -2.72 -2.96
C ALA A 63 3.86 -4.14 -2.38
N TYR A 64 2.68 -4.60 -1.95
CA TYR A 64 2.51 -5.96 -1.44
C TYR A 64 2.78 -7.01 -2.53
N GLU A 65 2.28 -6.80 -3.75
CA GLU A 65 2.57 -7.65 -4.92
C GLU A 65 4.06 -7.67 -5.26
N ALA A 66 4.75 -6.53 -5.20
CA ALA A 66 6.19 -6.43 -5.45
C ALA A 66 7.01 -7.27 -4.45
N VAL A 67 6.66 -7.21 -3.16
CA VAL A 67 7.30 -8.05 -2.14
C VAL A 67 6.94 -9.52 -2.33
N THR A 68 5.73 -9.84 -2.76
CA THR A 68 5.33 -11.22 -3.10
C THR A 68 6.21 -11.79 -4.22
N GLN A 69 6.44 -11.01 -5.28
CA GLN A 69 7.37 -11.41 -6.35
C GLN A 69 8.81 -11.53 -5.86
N TYR A 70 9.25 -10.61 -5.00
CA TYR A 70 10.57 -10.68 -4.38
C TYR A 70 10.75 -11.96 -3.55
N CYS A 71 9.69 -12.45 -2.90
CA CYS A 71 9.69 -13.73 -2.16
C CYS A 71 9.65 -14.97 -3.09
N GLY A 72 9.54 -14.79 -4.39
CA GLY A 72 9.59 -15.88 -5.38
C GLY A 72 8.23 -16.39 -5.85
N TRP A 73 7.16 -15.65 -5.62
CA TRP A 73 5.80 -16.03 -6.01
C TRP A 73 5.20 -15.11 -7.06
N ALA A 74 4.14 -15.55 -7.71
CA ALA A 74 3.37 -14.66 -8.58
C ALA A 74 2.61 -13.60 -7.76
N PRO A 75 2.38 -12.38 -8.30
CA PRO A 75 1.70 -11.30 -7.57
C PRO A 75 0.37 -11.70 -6.93
N ILE A 76 -0.40 -12.52 -7.64
CA ILE A 76 -1.70 -13.04 -7.16
C ILE A 76 -1.60 -13.96 -5.94
N GLU A 77 -0.41 -14.43 -5.62
CA GLU A 77 -0.16 -15.34 -4.49
C GLU A 77 0.19 -14.60 -3.19
N ALA A 78 -0.27 -13.36 -3.04
CA ALA A 78 -0.01 -12.49 -1.88
C ALA A 78 -0.30 -13.16 -0.52
N GLY A 79 -1.25 -14.09 -0.47
CA GLY A 79 -1.52 -14.91 0.71
C GLY A 79 -0.33 -15.74 1.20
N LYS A 80 0.62 -16.10 0.32
CA LYS A 80 1.86 -16.79 0.72
C LYS A 80 2.81 -15.84 1.45
N THR A 81 2.89 -14.58 1.01
CA THR A 81 3.66 -13.54 1.72
C THR A 81 3.07 -13.28 3.11
N MET A 82 1.74 -13.22 3.22
CA MET A 82 1.04 -13.16 4.51
C MET A 82 1.36 -14.37 5.39
N GLY A 83 1.51 -15.56 4.83
CA GLY A 83 1.93 -16.77 5.58
C GLY A 83 3.42 -16.78 5.94
N LEU A 84 4.26 -16.04 5.22
CA LEU A 84 5.70 -15.99 5.46
C LEU A 84 6.09 -14.97 6.54
N PHE A 85 5.31 -13.90 6.74
CA PHE A 85 5.68 -12.78 7.62
C PHE A 85 6.01 -13.20 9.06
N PRO A 86 5.35 -14.22 9.70
CA PRO A 86 5.69 -14.61 11.07
C PRO A 86 7.09 -15.20 11.24
N TYR A 87 7.74 -15.54 10.13
CA TYR A 87 9.12 -16.08 10.13
C TYR A 87 10.18 -15.00 9.91
N GLY A 88 9.77 -13.75 9.69
CA GLY A 88 10.63 -12.58 9.58
C GLY A 88 10.68 -11.77 10.86
N SER A 89 11.44 -10.70 10.81
CA SER A 89 11.56 -9.73 11.90
C SER A 89 11.88 -8.35 11.33
N GLN A 90 11.73 -7.32 12.15
CA GLN A 90 12.19 -6.00 11.79
C GLN A 90 13.70 -6.00 11.52
N ASN A 91 14.08 -5.49 10.37
CA ASN A 91 15.47 -5.36 9.95
C ASN A 91 15.78 -3.88 9.67
N LEU A 92 16.51 -3.25 10.58
CA LEU A 92 16.83 -1.82 10.51
C LEU A 92 17.73 -1.43 9.33
N ASN A 93 18.32 -2.40 8.62
CA ASN A 93 19.09 -2.16 7.41
C ASN A 93 18.21 -2.14 6.13
N ILE A 94 16.94 -2.50 6.25
CA ILE A 94 15.96 -2.37 5.19
C ILE A 94 15.18 -1.08 5.49
N PRO A 95 15.14 -0.12 4.57
CA PRO A 95 14.37 1.10 4.79
C PRO A 95 12.86 0.81 4.81
N ASP A 96 12.10 1.69 5.47
CA ASP A 96 10.65 1.60 5.51
C ASP A 96 10.06 1.58 4.09
N ILE A 97 9.07 0.73 3.90
CA ILE A 97 8.37 0.58 2.61
C ILE A 97 7.47 1.80 2.35
N TYR A 98 6.89 2.35 3.42
CA TYR A 98 6.06 3.55 3.34
C TYR A 98 6.74 4.69 4.08
N THR A 99 6.87 5.82 3.39
CA THR A 99 7.54 7.01 3.91
C THR A 99 6.67 8.23 3.69
N ASN A 100 6.81 9.22 4.56
CA ASN A 100 6.24 10.54 4.33
C ASN A 100 7.11 11.28 3.31
N TYR A 101 6.66 11.30 2.08
CA TYR A 101 7.37 11.90 0.98
C TYR A 101 7.16 13.42 0.95
N ASP A 102 8.22 14.17 0.64
CA ASP A 102 8.22 15.65 0.53
C ASP A 102 7.82 16.43 1.78
N GLY A 103 7.88 15.79 2.98
CA GLY A 103 7.55 16.46 4.23
C GLY A 103 6.07 16.79 4.40
N MET A 104 5.19 16.20 3.62
CA MET A 104 3.75 16.28 3.83
C MET A 104 3.37 15.40 5.02
N SER A 105 3.23 16.02 6.20
CA SER A 105 3.15 15.34 7.50
C SER A 105 1.92 14.46 7.73
N ASP A 106 0.92 14.58 6.89
CA ASP A 106 -0.35 13.84 7.02
C ASP A 106 -0.53 12.75 5.95
N TRP A 107 0.53 12.49 5.16
CA TRP A 107 0.46 11.56 4.06
C TRP A 107 1.76 10.77 3.89
N SER A 108 1.64 9.46 3.73
CA SER A 108 2.75 8.56 3.42
C SER A 108 2.48 7.82 2.11
N THR A 109 3.53 7.47 1.40
CA THR A 109 3.50 6.76 0.14
C THR A 109 4.62 5.72 0.10
N THR A 110 4.63 4.86 -0.92
CA THR A 110 5.71 3.89 -1.06
C THR A 110 7.06 4.56 -1.31
N ASN A 111 8.08 4.08 -0.61
CA ASN A 111 9.46 4.47 -0.83
C ASN A 111 9.91 4.03 -2.23
N ARG A 112 10.05 4.98 -3.16
CA ARG A 112 10.38 4.71 -4.56
C ARG A 112 11.81 4.19 -4.77
N ASP A 113 12.68 4.36 -3.80
CA ASP A 113 14.01 3.76 -3.83
C ASP A 113 13.97 2.26 -3.56
N LEU A 114 12.98 1.81 -2.78
CA LEU A 114 12.79 0.41 -2.41
C LEU A 114 11.75 -0.29 -3.29
N ILE A 115 10.61 0.34 -3.51
CA ILE A 115 9.50 -0.18 -4.32
C ILE A 115 9.40 0.66 -5.60
N VAL A 116 9.90 0.13 -6.68
CA VAL A 116 9.95 0.83 -7.98
C VAL A 116 8.72 0.52 -8.80
N PRO A 117 7.87 1.51 -9.10
CA PRO A 117 6.75 1.33 -10.01
C PRO A 117 7.20 0.91 -11.40
N THR A 118 6.48 -0.03 -12.01
CA THR A 118 6.73 -0.54 -13.36
C THR A 118 5.53 -0.32 -14.28
N TYR A 119 5.79 -0.22 -15.58
CA TYR A 119 4.72 -0.08 -16.56
C TYR A 119 4.08 -1.45 -16.88
N PRO A 120 2.77 -1.55 -17.12
CA PRO A 120 1.77 -0.47 -17.09
C PRO A 120 1.31 -0.10 -15.66
N ASN A 121 1.11 -1.04 -14.78
CA ASN A 121 0.63 -0.85 -13.41
C ASN A 121 1.15 -2.00 -12.54
N GLY A 122 2.43 -1.99 -12.27
CA GLY A 122 3.11 -2.96 -11.42
C GLY A 122 4.12 -2.28 -10.51
N ALA A 123 4.82 -3.07 -9.73
CA ALA A 123 5.97 -2.63 -8.95
C ALA A 123 6.94 -3.79 -8.72
N VAL A 124 8.19 -3.46 -8.43
CA VAL A 124 9.23 -4.43 -8.08
C VAL A 124 10.07 -3.93 -6.92
N VAL A 125 10.59 -4.85 -6.12
CA VAL A 125 11.58 -4.52 -5.09
C VAL A 125 12.93 -4.24 -5.74
N ASN A 126 13.54 -3.10 -5.42
CA ASN A 126 14.85 -2.70 -5.93
C ASN A 126 15.99 -3.38 -5.15
N LYS A 127 16.12 -4.68 -5.35
CA LYS A 127 17.15 -5.48 -4.67
C LYS A 127 18.59 -5.10 -5.01
N GLY A 128 18.81 -4.35 -6.11
CA GLY A 128 20.13 -3.89 -6.50
C GLY A 128 20.64 -2.71 -5.66
N ARG A 129 19.76 -1.90 -5.09
CA ARG A 129 20.11 -0.70 -4.33
C ARG A 129 20.54 -0.99 -2.90
N PHE A 130 19.96 -2.03 -2.28
CA PHE A 130 20.18 -2.37 -0.88
C PHE A 130 20.93 -3.71 -0.79
N THR A 131 22.06 -3.72 -0.10
CA THR A 131 22.92 -4.92 0.01
C THR A 131 22.18 -6.09 0.66
N GLU A 132 21.35 -5.80 1.64
CA GLU A 132 20.55 -6.75 2.41
C GLU A 132 19.50 -7.48 1.55
N LEU A 133 19.10 -6.88 0.44
CA LEU A 133 18.07 -7.41 -0.46
C LEU A 133 18.63 -8.15 -1.67
N ARG A 134 19.94 -8.13 -1.85
CA ARG A 134 20.60 -8.84 -2.96
C ARG A 134 20.48 -10.34 -2.77
N ASP A 135 20.35 -11.02 -3.90
CA ASP A 135 20.43 -12.47 -3.88
C ASP A 135 21.85 -12.89 -3.51
N PRO A 136 22.04 -13.85 -2.58
CA PRO A 136 23.34 -14.42 -2.33
C PRO A 136 23.85 -15.20 -3.53
N ASP A 137 25.15 -15.38 -3.63
CA ASP A 137 25.79 -16.18 -4.68
C ASP A 137 25.26 -17.62 -4.67
N GLY A 138 25.09 -18.19 -5.85
CA GLY A 138 24.68 -19.59 -6.01
C GLY A 138 23.15 -19.82 -5.98
N ILE A 139 22.33 -18.78 -5.98
CA ILE A 139 20.89 -18.94 -6.16
C ILE A 139 20.60 -19.39 -7.59
N ASP A 140 19.77 -20.41 -7.70
CA ASP A 140 19.23 -20.95 -8.94
C ASP A 140 17.70 -21.12 -8.86
N GLU A 141 17.10 -21.59 -9.95
CA GLU A 141 15.63 -21.81 -10.05
C GLU A 141 15.09 -22.86 -9.05
N LYS A 142 15.95 -23.66 -8.43
CA LYS A 142 15.57 -24.69 -7.46
C LYS A 142 15.73 -24.19 -6.02
N THR A 143 16.30 -23.01 -5.84
CA THR A 143 16.53 -22.44 -4.51
C THR A 143 15.21 -22.05 -3.86
N ASP A 144 14.94 -22.58 -2.68
CA ASP A 144 13.79 -22.19 -1.87
C ASP A 144 14.04 -20.81 -1.26
N LEU A 145 13.56 -19.77 -1.95
CA LEU A 145 13.74 -18.38 -1.54
C LEU A 145 13.14 -18.07 -0.17
N THR A 146 12.13 -18.83 0.28
CA THR A 146 11.49 -18.63 1.60
C THR A 146 12.42 -18.91 2.78
N LYS A 147 13.56 -19.57 2.53
CA LYS A 147 14.60 -19.82 3.54
C LYS A 147 15.55 -18.64 3.74
N LEU A 148 15.55 -17.70 2.80
CA LEU A 148 16.41 -16.53 2.91
C LEU A 148 15.81 -15.53 3.92
N GLN A 149 16.63 -15.08 4.86
CA GLN A 149 16.17 -14.15 5.89
C GLN A 149 15.67 -12.84 5.30
N SER A 150 16.31 -12.32 4.25
CA SER A 150 15.87 -11.12 3.55
C SER A 150 14.44 -11.21 2.99
N ARG A 151 14.01 -12.40 2.55
CA ARG A 151 12.63 -12.63 2.07
C ARG A 151 11.63 -12.60 3.22
N ARG A 152 12.00 -13.23 4.33
CA ARG A 152 11.17 -13.25 5.54
C ARG A 152 11.05 -11.86 6.15
N ASP A 153 12.14 -11.11 6.24
CA ASP A 153 12.14 -9.75 6.78
C ASP A 153 11.35 -8.79 5.91
N MET A 154 11.43 -8.91 4.58
CA MET A 154 10.58 -8.14 3.67
C MET A 154 9.10 -8.52 3.77
N ALA A 155 8.80 -9.81 3.96
CA ALA A 155 7.41 -10.23 4.21
C ALA A 155 6.90 -9.67 5.55
N TYR A 156 7.75 -9.62 6.58
CA TYR A 156 7.42 -8.98 7.85
C TYR A 156 7.17 -7.48 7.67
N ALA A 157 8.08 -6.77 7.01
CA ALA A 157 7.98 -5.33 6.78
C ALA A 157 6.71 -4.98 6.01
N ILE A 158 6.45 -5.62 4.85
CA ILE A 158 5.26 -5.30 4.06
C ILE A 158 3.95 -5.59 4.81
N GLN A 159 3.88 -6.67 5.59
CA GLN A 159 2.68 -6.98 6.37
C GLN A 159 2.45 -5.91 7.43
N THR A 160 3.44 -5.65 8.29
CA THR A 160 3.27 -4.73 9.43
C THR A 160 3.08 -3.28 9.00
N GLU A 161 3.81 -2.84 7.98
CA GLU A 161 3.70 -1.46 7.51
C GLU A 161 2.41 -1.22 6.71
N SER A 162 1.98 -2.19 5.87
CA SER A 162 0.71 -2.07 5.17
C SER A 162 -0.50 -2.13 6.10
N GLU A 163 -0.43 -2.91 7.18
CA GLU A 163 -1.42 -2.89 8.25
C GLU A 163 -1.59 -1.48 8.82
N GLN A 164 -0.48 -0.82 9.16
CA GLN A 164 -0.52 0.54 9.68
C GLN A 164 -1.09 1.53 8.66
N MET A 165 -0.66 1.44 7.40
CA MET A 165 -1.15 2.31 6.32
C MET A 165 -2.67 2.21 6.14
N VAL A 166 -3.22 0.99 6.12
CA VAL A 166 -4.66 0.80 5.97
C VAL A 166 -5.42 1.22 7.23
N LEU A 167 -4.85 1.01 8.43
CA LEU A 167 -5.45 1.52 9.67
C LEU A 167 -5.57 3.06 9.64
N ASP A 168 -4.55 3.74 9.14
CA ASP A 168 -4.56 5.20 9.02
C ASP A 168 -5.58 5.67 7.98
N LEU A 169 -5.76 4.92 6.87
CA LEU A 169 -6.84 5.15 5.92
C LEU A 169 -8.23 4.94 6.53
N ILE A 170 -8.42 3.91 7.36
CA ILE A 170 -9.68 3.67 8.08
C ILE A 170 -9.98 4.84 9.02
N ARG A 171 -9.00 5.27 9.81
CA ARG A 171 -9.14 6.43 10.71
C ARG A 171 -9.44 7.71 9.93
N LYS A 172 -8.78 7.92 8.80
CA LYS A 172 -9.05 9.03 7.90
C LYS A 172 -10.48 8.97 7.35
N ALA A 173 -10.95 7.80 6.91
CA ALA A 173 -12.30 7.61 6.41
C ALA A 173 -13.34 7.97 7.46
N VAL A 174 -13.20 7.47 8.68
CA VAL A 174 -14.09 7.79 9.81
C VAL A 174 -14.07 9.29 10.13
N LYS A 175 -12.89 9.92 10.13
CA LYS A 175 -12.75 11.35 10.39
C LYS A 175 -13.43 12.21 9.31
N MET A 176 -13.33 11.82 8.04
CA MET A 176 -13.88 12.58 6.90
C MET A 176 -15.41 12.43 6.79
N SER A 177 -15.91 11.20 6.94
CA SER A 177 -17.35 10.91 6.79
C SER A 177 -18.17 11.12 8.08
N GLY A 178 -17.53 11.01 9.24
CA GLY A 178 -18.23 10.88 10.53
C GLY A 178 -18.92 9.53 10.73
N ASN A 179 -18.82 8.62 9.76
CA ASN A 179 -19.44 7.29 9.81
C ASN A 179 -18.46 6.28 10.41
N LYS A 180 -18.93 5.48 11.36
CA LYS A 180 -18.11 4.43 12.02
C LYS A 180 -18.22 3.06 11.36
N ASN A 181 -19.14 2.88 10.41
CA ASN A 181 -19.28 1.62 9.68
C ASN A 181 -18.33 1.63 8.49
N VAL A 182 -17.31 0.77 8.53
CA VAL A 182 -16.26 0.70 7.52
C VAL A 182 -16.32 -0.63 6.78
N VAL A 183 -16.24 -0.59 5.47
CA VAL A 183 -16.11 -1.75 4.59
C VAL A 183 -14.79 -1.66 3.84
N LEU A 184 -13.99 -2.71 3.91
CA LEU A 184 -12.76 -2.85 3.12
C LEU A 184 -13.08 -3.63 1.83
N SER A 185 -12.80 -3.03 0.69
CA SER A 185 -12.99 -3.65 -0.63
C SER A 185 -11.66 -3.75 -1.37
N GLY A 186 -11.57 -4.71 -2.30
CA GLY A 186 -10.36 -4.98 -3.08
C GLY A 186 -9.55 -6.15 -2.51
N GLY A 187 -8.48 -6.52 -3.23
CA GLY A 187 -7.69 -7.71 -2.91
C GLY A 187 -7.05 -7.68 -1.53
N TYR A 188 -6.63 -6.51 -1.05
CA TYR A 188 -6.07 -6.37 0.29
C TYR A 188 -7.10 -6.65 1.40
N GLY A 189 -8.38 -6.43 1.16
CA GLY A 189 -9.46 -6.76 2.10
C GLY A 189 -9.57 -8.27 2.45
N LEU A 190 -8.88 -9.13 1.70
CA LEU A 190 -8.77 -10.57 1.99
C LEU A 190 -7.63 -10.90 2.97
N ASN A 191 -6.84 -9.92 3.40
CA ASN A 191 -5.78 -10.14 4.38
C ASN A 191 -6.37 -10.36 5.79
N CYS A 192 -6.60 -11.63 6.13
CA CYS A 192 -7.25 -12.01 7.38
C CYS A 192 -6.42 -11.64 8.62
N VAL A 193 -5.10 -11.58 8.51
CA VAL A 193 -4.21 -11.15 9.60
C VAL A 193 -4.42 -9.68 9.90
N ALA A 194 -4.36 -8.84 8.86
CA ALA A 194 -4.62 -7.41 8.97
C ALA A 194 -6.03 -7.12 9.48
N ASN A 195 -7.05 -7.80 8.93
CA ASN A 195 -8.44 -7.62 9.35
C ASN A 195 -8.65 -7.92 10.84
N TYR A 196 -8.01 -8.99 11.36
CA TYR A 196 -8.06 -9.28 12.79
C TYR A 196 -7.38 -8.19 13.62
N TRP A 197 -6.22 -7.72 13.17
CA TRP A 197 -5.48 -6.65 13.84
C TRP A 197 -6.27 -5.34 13.88
N TYR A 198 -6.98 -4.96 12.80
CA TYR A 198 -7.85 -3.77 12.80
C TYR A 198 -8.95 -3.86 13.85
N LEU A 199 -9.56 -5.03 14.02
CA LEU A 199 -10.57 -5.23 15.08
C LEU A 199 -10.00 -4.97 16.47
N GLU A 200 -8.73 -5.30 16.71
CA GLU A 200 -8.07 -5.02 17.98
C GLU A 200 -7.73 -3.52 18.14
N GLN A 201 -7.35 -2.84 17.06
CA GLN A 201 -6.96 -1.42 17.08
C GLN A 201 -8.16 -0.45 17.09
N LEU A 202 -9.35 -0.90 16.73
CA LEU A 202 -10.56 -0.08 16.56
C LEU A 202 -11.65 -0.42 17.59
N LYS A 203 -11.29 -1.04 18.72
CA LYS A 203 -12.24 -1.43 19.77
C LYS A 203 -12.90 -0.27 20.51
N ASP A 204 -12.35 0.94 20.42
CA ASP A 204 -12.83 2.17 21.05
C ASP A 204 -13.50 3.09 20.02
#